data_bb133d29085ddc14a5aaad31c7d530a0
#
_entry.id   bb133d29085ddc14a5aaad31c7d530a0
#
_cell.length_a   1.000
_cell.length_b   1.000
_cell.length_c   1.000
_cell.angle_alpha   90.00
_cell.angle_beta   90.00
_cell.angle_gamma   90.00
#
_symmetry.space_group_name_H-M   'P 1'
#
loop_
_entity.id
_entity.type
_entity.pdbx_description
1 polymer ?
#
loop_
_entity_poly.entity_id
_entity_poly.type
_entity_poly.pdbx_seq_one_letter_code
_entity_poly.pdbx_strand_id
1 'polypeptide(L)'
;VGVLDIPTSNIKVKERLRPGKMLLVDTVKGEVIDDDELKEKYASKRPYGEWLDSNLVMLRDLKIPNQRVEEYSKEERAKLQKAFGYTYEDFRTSILPMALGGTEPIAAMGADTPLAALSTKTVPLFNYFKQLFAQVTNPPIDALREKIVTSTTMYLGADGNILEETARNCQVLRVNNPILTNTDLLKIKNMNQEGFKVAVLPIIYYKNTSLEKAI
;
A
#
# COMPACT_ATOMS: atom_id res chain seq x y z
N VAL A 1 -9.55 -22.36 28.89
CA VAL A 1 -9.93 -22.29 30.32
C VAL A 1 -10.47 -23.65 30.70
N GLY A 2 -10.02 -24.21 31.82
CA GLY A 2 -10.50 -25.51 32.30
C GLY A 2 -9.84 -26.75 31.68
N VAL A 3 -8.74 -26.59 30.93
CA VAL A 3 -8.00 -27.70 30.30
C VAL A 3 -7.01 -28.35 31.28
N LEU A 4 -6.51 -27.57 32.20
CA LEU A 4 -5.56 -28.02 33.22
C LEU A 4 -6.20 -27.99 34.60
N ASP A 5 -6.00 -29.04 35.38
CA ASP A 5 -6.45 -29.13 36.77
C ASP A 5 -5.40 -28.44 37.67
N ILE A 6 -5.59 -27.13 37.85
CA ILE A 6 -4.72 -26.28 38.68
C ILE A 6 -5.47 -25.88 39.93
N PRO A 7 -4.93 -26.15 41.15
CA PRO A 7 -5.51 -25.68 42.37
C PRO A 7 -5.71 -24.16 42.37
N THR A 8 -6.87 -23.70 42.81
CA THR A 8 -7.23 -22.26 42.79
C THR A 8 -6.25 -21.38 43.59
N SER A 9 -5.65 -21.94 44.63
CA SER A 9 -4.60 -21.30 45.43
C SER A 9 -3.31 -20.96 44.66
N ASN A 10 -3.07 -21.67 43.53
CA ASN A 10 -1.88 -21.47 42.74
C ASN A 10 -2.11 -20.44 41.60
N ILE A 11 -3.31 -19.95 41.45
CA ILE A 11 -3.66 -18.98 40.40
C ILE A 11 -3.44 -17.58 40.95
N LYS A 12 -2.43 -16.87 40.44
CA LYS A 12 -2.15 -15.47 40.77
C LYS A 12 -3.08 -14.50 40.05
N VAL A 13 -3.28 -14.73 38.74
CA VAL A 13 -4.03 -13.83 37.88
C VAL A 13 -4.85 -14.66 36.88
N LYS A 14 -6.07 -14.21 36.61
CA LYS A 14 -6.89 -14.66 35.47
C LYS A 14 -7.16 -13.46 34.60
N GLU A 15 -6.65 -13.47 33.38
CA GLU A 15 -6.75 -12.34 32.48
C GLU A 15 -7.09 -12.76 31.07
N ARG A 16 -7.62 -11.83 30.29
CA ARG A 16 -7.81 -11.97 28.86
C ARG A 16 -6.83 -11.07 28.14
N LEU A 17 -6.09 -11.61 27.18
CA LEU A 17 -5.30 -10.78 26.30
C LEU A 17 -6.23 -9.86 25.50
N ARG A 18 -6.03 -8.55 25.62
CA ARG A 18 -6.83 -7.52 24.96
C ARG A 18 -6.24 -7.19 23.59
N PRO A 19 -7.04 -6.69 22.63
CA PRO A 19 -6.51 -6.19 21.35
C PRO A 19 -5.39 -5.16 21.56
N GLY A 20 -4.33 -5.28 20.77
CA GLY A 20 -3.16 -4.40 20.87
C GLY A 20 -2.23 -4.65 22.04
N LYS A 21 -2.51 -5.66 22.88
CA LYS A 21 -1.65 -6.06 24.00
C LYS A 21 -0.87 -7.33 23.66
N MET A 22 0.37 -7.41 24.11
CA MET A 22 1.23 -8.56 23.98
C MET A 22 1.37 -9.29 25.31
N LEU A 23 1.55 -10.59 25.24
CA LEU A 23 1.92 -11.42 26.39
C LEU A 23 3.26 -12.08 26.08
N LEU A 24 4.28 -11.75 26.88
CA LEU A 24 5.58 -12.40 26.81
C LEU A 24 5.87 -13.15 28.10
N VAL A 25 6.11 -14.43 27.98
CA VAL A 25 6.56 -15.28 29.10
C VAL A 25 7.99 -15.70 28.81
N ASP A 26 8.92 -15.21 29.62
CA ASP A 26 10.33 -15.63 29.56
C ASP A 26 10.49 -16.87 30.43
N THR A 27 10.55 -18.04 29.80
CA THR A 27 10.67 -19.32 30.52
C THR A 27 12.08 -19.56 31.08
N VAL A 28 13.09 -18.81 30.62
CA VAL A 28 14.45 -18.88 31.13
C VAL A 28 14.58 -18.12 32.43
N LYS A 29 13.98 -16.93 32.47
CA LYS A 29 13.96 -16.10 33.68
C LYS A 29 12.81 -16.44 34.62
N GLY A 30 11.79 -17.15 34.13
CA GLY A 30 10.58 -17.49 34.90
C GLY A 30 9.68 -16.29 35.18
N GLU A 31 9.64 -15.30 34.31
CA GLU A 31 8.87 -14.07 34.48
C GLU A 31 7.87 -13.83 33.35
N VAL A 32 6.81 -13.07 33.67
CA VAL A 32 5.86 -12.55 32.70
C VAL A 32 6.17 -11.06 32.54
N ILE A 33 6.49 -10.66 31.33
CA ILE A 33 6.85 -9.28 31.00
C ILE A 33 5.58 -8.54 30.59
N ASP A 34 5.35 -7.39 31.20
CA ASP A 34 4.20 -6.52 30.90
C ASP A 34 4.30 -5.93 29.48
N ASP A 35 3.14 -5.69 28.88
CA ASP A 35 3.01 -5.15 27.53
C ASP A 35 3.68 -3.77 27.38
N ASP A 36 3.46 -2.90 28.36
CA ASP A 36 3.97 -1.53 28.30
C ASP A 36 5.49 -1.51 28.48
N GLU A 37 6.05 -2.35 29.37
CA GLU A 37 7.49 -2.57 29.50
C GLU A 37 8.12 -3.12 28.22
N LEU A 38 7.46 -4.12 27.60
CA LEU A 38 7.93 -4.71 26.36
C LEU A 38 7.94 -3.69 25.22
N LYS A 39 6.88 -2.90 25.07
CA LYS A 39 6.77 -1.85 24.07
C LYS A 39 7.82 -0.76 24.26
N GLU A 40 8.01 -0.30 25.49
CA GLU A 40 9.02 0.71 25.81
C GLU A 40 10.42 0.22 25.49
N LYS A 41 10.75 -1.01 25.85
CA LYS A 41 12.02 -1.64 25.54
C LYS A 41 12.33 -1.66 24.03
N TYR A 42 11.33 -1.99 23.21
CA TYR A 42 11.51 -2.00 21.74
C TYR A 42 11.48 -0.61 21.13
N ALA A 43 10.62 0.28 21.62
CA ALA A 43 10.52 1.64 21.11
C ALA A 43 11.77 2.49 21.40
N SER A 44 12.42 2.25 22.53
CA SER A 44 13.64 2.95 22.93
C SER A 44 14.94 2.32 22.45
N LYS A 45 14.89 1.14 21.79
CA LYS A 45 16.06 0.39 21.35
C LYS A 45 16.97 1.14 20.39
N ARG A 46 16.38 2.00 19.55
CA ARG A 46 17.06 2.81 18.55
C ARG A 46 16.42 4.20 18.49
N PRO A 47 17.09 5.20 17.96
CA PRO A 47 16.55 6.54 17.79
C PRO A 47 15.62 6.61 16.55
N TYR A 48 14.54 5.85 16.54
CA TYR A 48 13.64 5.72 15.38
C TYR A 48 13.03 7.06 14.94
N GLY A 49 12.72 7.95 15.89
CA GLY A 49 12.21 9.28 15.59
C GLY A 49 13.22 10.11 14.79
N GLU A 50 14.48 10.15 15.21
CA GLU A 50 15.55 10.87 14.51
C GLU A 50 15.79 10.27 13.11
N TRP A 51 15.70 8.95 12.98
CA TRP A 51 15.84 8.28 11.68
C TRP A 51 14.72 8.67 10.72
N LEU A 52 13.48 8.74 11.20
CA LEU A 52 12.33 9.18 10.39
C LEU A 52 12.46 10.66 10.02
N ASP A 53 12.77 11.52 10.98
CA ASP A 53 12.90 12.96 10.74
C ASP A 53 13.99 13.30 9.72
N SER A 54 15.08 12.50 9.72
CA SER A 54 16.22 12.73 8.84
C SER A 54 16.09 12.09 7.45
N ASN A 55 15.30 11.03 7.30
CA ASN A 55 15.31 10.21 6.08
C ASN A 55 13.97 10.16 5.36
N LEU A 56 12.83 10.34 6.08
CA LEU A 56 11.52 10.23 5.47
C LEU A 56 11.20 11.46 4.61
N VAL A 57 10.95 11.24 3.35
CA VAL A 57 10.55 12.30 2.40
C VAL A 57 9.03 12.29 2.24
N MET A 58 8.40 13.46 2.30
CA MET A 58 6.96 13.59 2.08
C MET A 58 6.70 14.11 0.67
N LEU A 59 5.76 13.52 -0.05
CA LEU A 59 5.37 13.97 -1.40
C LEU A 59 4.96 15.44 -1.44
N ARG A 60 4.29 15.93 -0.40
CA ARG A 60 3.85 17.32 -0.29
C ARG A 60 5.04 18.31 -0.26
N ASP A 61 6.17 17.89 0.28
CA ASP A 61 7.36 18.74 0.48
C ASP A 61 8.27 18.77 -0.76
N LEU A 62 7.99 17.90 -1.75
CA LEU A 62 8.71 17.94 -3.02
C LEU A 62 8.35 19.20 -3.81
N LYS A 63 9.37 19.82 -4.40
CA LYS A 63 9.20 20.99 -5.27
C LYS A 63 8.35 20.66 -6.49
N ILE A 64 7.45 21.54 -6.85
CA ILE A 64 6.71 21.46 -8.11
C ILE A 64 7.67 21.88 -9.22
N PRO A 65 7.98 21.00 -10.19
CA PRO A 65 8.83 21.36 -11.31
C PRO A 65 8.18 22.47 -12.16
N ASN A 66 9.00 23.35 -12.69
CA ASN A 66 8.54 24.37 -13.65
C ASN A 66 8.35 23.74 -15.05
N GLN A 67 7.48 22.77 -15.13
CA GLN A 67 7.11 22.05 -16.33
C GLN A 67 5.58 22.01 -16.44
N ARG A 68 5.09 22.18 -17.65
CA ARG A 68 3.66 22.07 -17.91
C ARG A 68 3.23 20.61 -17.83
N VAL A 69 2.15 20.35 -17.13
CA VAL A 69 1.49 19.05 -17.17
C VAL A 69 0.93 18.83 -18.58
N GLU A 70 1.18 17.67 -19.13
CA GLU A 70 0.70 17.31 -20.46
C GLU A 70 -0.83 17.17 -20.44
N GLU A 71 -1.49 17.92 -21.32
CA GLU A 71 -2.94 17.86 -21.51
C GLU A 71 -3.22 17.17 -22.84
N TYR A 72 -4.03 16.13 -22.76
CA TYR A 72 -4.42 15.37 -23.95
C TYR A 72 -5.68 15.94 -24.59
N SER A 73 -5.70 15.99 -25.92
CA SER A 73 -6.92 16.25 -26.69
C SER A 73 -7.97 15.18 -26.42
N LYS A 74 -9.22 15.45 -26.81
CA LYS A 74 -10.30 14.45 -26.66
C LYS A 74 -9.99 13.15 -27.39
N GLU A 75 -9.42 13.25 -28.60
CA GLU A 75 -9.04 12.11 -29.44
C GLU A 75 -7.89 11.30 -28.85
N GLU A 76 -6.86 11.96 -28.36
CA GLU A 76 -5.72 11.31 -27.68
C GLU A 76 -6.17 10.61 -26.40
N ARG A 77 -7.00 11.27 -25.60
CA ARG A 77 -7.58 10.68 -24.39
C ARG A 77 -8.38 9.42 -24.70
N ALA A 78 -9.21 9.45 -25.76
CA ALA A 78 -9.98 8.29 -26.17
C ALA A 78 -9.08 7.12 -26.62
N LYS A 79 -7.96 7.42 -27.31
CA LYS A 79 -6.96 6.40 -27.68
C LYS A 79 -6.29 5.80 -26.45
N LEU A 80 -5.89 6.61 -25.48
CA LEU A 80 -5.28 6.16 -24.23
C LEU A 80 -6.27 5.31 -23.41
N GLN A 81 -7.51 5.76 -23.26
CA GLN A 81 -8.54 4.99 -22.57
C GLN A 81 -8.72 3.60 -23.17
N LYS A 82 -8.76 3.54 -24.51
CA LYS A 82 -8.84 2.27 -25.23
C LYS A 82 -7.57 1.41 -25.05
N ALA A 83 -6.38 2.01 -25.09
CA ALA A 83 -5.13 1.32 -24.87
C ALA A 83 -5.02 0.73 -23.46
N PHE A 84 -5.56 1.40 -22.45
CA PHE A 84 -5.64 0.93 -21.07
C PHE A 84 -6.84 0.02 -20.79
N GLY A 85 -7.63 -0.33 -21.81
CA GLY A 85 -8.71 -1.30 -21.71
C GLY A 85 -9.97 -0.79 -21.03
N TYR A 86 -10.14 0.52 -20.87
CA TYR A 86 -11.37 1.09 -20.34
C TYR A 86 -12.55 0.90 -21.32
N THR A 87 -13.66 0.37 -20.80
CA THR A 87 -14.90 0.18 -21.54
C THR A 87 -15.89 1.33 -21.27
N TYR A 88 -16.94 1.41 -22.09
CA TYR A 88 -18.04 2.32 -21.84
C TYR A 88 -18.74 2.02 -20.51
N GLU A 89 -18.84 0.75 -20.15
CA GLU A 89 -19.41 0.31 -18.89
C GLU A 89 -18.60 0.80 -17.69
N ASP A 90 -17.27 0.70 -17.73
CA ASP A 90 -16.39 1.22 -16.68
C ASP A 90 -16.64 2.71 -16.42
N PHE A 91 -16.82 3.50 -17.50
CA PHE A 91 -17.12 4.92 -17.35
C PHE A 91 -18.49 5.17 -16.76
N ARG A 92 -19.51 4.47 -17.26
CA ARG A 92 -20.90 4.73 -16.89
C ARG A 92 -21.25 4.22 -15.49
N THR A 93 -20.77 3.02 -15.15
CA THR A 93 -21.16 2.33 -13.92
C THR A 93 -20.21 2.59 -12.75
N SER A 94 -18.98 2.95 -13.03
CA SER A 94 -17.97 3.13 -11.98
C SER A 94 -17.45 4.55 -11.91
N ILE A 95 -16.78 5.03 -12.97
CA ILE A 95 -16.03 6.30 -12.92
C ILE A 95 -16.97 7.49 -12.81
N LEU A 96 -18.02 7.55 -13.61
CA LEU A 96 -18.96 8.68 -13.61
C LEU A 96 -19.72 8.84 -12.28
N PRO A 97 -20.28 7.78 -11.67
CA PRO A 97 -20.90 7.90 -10.37
C PRO A 97 -19.92 8.36 -9.28
N MET A 98 -18.70 7.86 -9.27
CA MET A 98 -17.66 8.32 -8.33
C MET A 98 -17.32 9.80 -8.53
N ALA A 99 -17.20 10.24 -9.80
CA ALA A 99 -16.89 11.63 -10.11
C ALA A 99 -18.02 12.60 -9.73
N LEU A 100 -19.27 12.19 -9.86
CA LEU A 100 -20.44 13.01 -9.55
C LEU A 100 -20.81 12.97 -8.06
N GLY A 101 -20.74 11.81 -7.45
CA GLY A 101 -21.22 11.58 -6.08
C GLY A 101 -20.14 11.62 -5.00
N GLY A 102 -18.87 11.55 -5.37
CA GLY A 102 -17.77 11.44 -4.40
C GLY A 102 -17.84 10.16 -3.54
N THR A 103 -18.60 9.17 -3.99
CA THR A 103 -18.84 7.90 -3.28
C THR A 103 -18.58 6.73 -4.22
N GLU A 104 -18.22 5.60 -3.65
CA GLU A 104 -18.09 4.37 -4.42
C GLU A 104 -19.46 3.90 -4.92
N PRO A 105 -19.59 3.52 -6.20
CA PRO A 105 -20.86 3.04 -6.75
C PRO A 105 -21.20 1.67 -6.19
N ILE A 106 -22.48 1.36 -6.10
CA ILE A 106 -22.97 0.01 -5.79
C ILE A 106 -22.69 -0.86 -7.01
N ALA A 107 -21.86 -1.88 -6.83
CA ALA A 107 -21.50 -2.82 -7.88
C ALA A 107 -21.31 -4.22 -7.30
N ALA A 108 -21.39 -5.22 -8.16
CA ALA A 108 -20.99 -6.58 -7.80
C ALA A 108 -19.47 -6.66 -7.64
N MET A 109 -19.01 -7.34 -6.60
CA MET A 109 -17.60 -7.71 -6.43
C MET A 109 -17.27 -8.95 -7.25
N GLY A 110 -16.01 -9.11 -7.60
CA GLY A 110 -15.56 -10.19 -8.46
C GLY A 110 -15.61 -9.83 -9.95
N ALA A 111 -15.10 -10.68 -10.79
CA ALA A 111 -15.06 -10.50 -12.23
C ALA A 111 -15.20 -11.82 -12.96
N ASP A 112 -16.07 -11.85 -13.97
CA ASP A 112 -16.29 -13.01 -14.85
C ASP A 112 -15.32 -13.02 -16.04
N THR A 113 -14.51 -12.00 -16.17
CA THR A 113 -13.51 -11.90 -17.23
C THR A 113 -12.45 -13.00 -17.05
N PRO A 114 -12.12 -13.77 -18.09
CA PRO A 114 -11.07 -14.78 -18.01
C PRO A 114 -9.74 -14.21 -17.55
N LEU A 115 -8.93 -15.03 -16.88
CA LEU A 115 -7.59 -14.64 -16.42
C LEU A 115 -6.76 -14.11 -17.60
N ALA A 116 -6.11 -12.97 -17.38
CA ALA A 116 -5.25 -12.34 -18.41
C ALA A 116 -4.16 -13.31 -18.94
N ALA A 117 -3.60 -14.14 -18.06
CA ALA A 117 -2.58 -15.13 -18.41
C ALA A 117 -3.09 -16.21 -19.40
N LEU A 118 -4.40 -16.45 -19.46
CA LEU A 118 -5.04 -17.40 -20.37
C LEU A 118 -5.64 -16.73 -21.61
N SER A 119 -5.55 -15.41 -21.71
CA SER A 119 -6.11 -14.64 -22.83
C SER A 119 -5.17 -14.64 -24.01
N THR A 120 -5.73 -14.78 -25.21
CA THR A 120 -5.01 -14.57 -26.48
C THR A 120 -4.99 -13.10 -26.89
N LYS A 121 -5.69 -12.23 -26.17
CA LYS A 121 -5.73 -10.78 -26.41
C LYS A 121 -4.62 -10.09 -25.65
N THR A 122 -4.08 -9.01 -26.22
CA THR A 122 -3.20 -8.11 -25.51
C THR A 122 -4.00 -7.36 -24.44
N VAL A 123 -3.59 -7.48 -23.20
CA VAL A 123 -4.24 -6.83 -22.05
C VAL A 123 -3.21 -6.01 -21.26
N PRO A 124 -3.61 -4.93 -20.60
CA PRO A 124 -2.72 -4.15 -19.75
C PRO A 124 -2.08 -5.00 -18.64
N LEU A 125 -0.87 -4.64 -18.25
CA LEU A 125 -0.08 -5.38 -17.26
C LEU A 125 -0.83 -5.59 -15.94
N PHE A 126 -1.57 -4.59 -15.47
CA PHE A 126 -2.30 -4.68 -14.19
C PHE A 126 -3.42 -5.73 -14.20
N ASN A 127 -3.93 -6.14 -15.37
CA ASN A 127 -4.95 -7.19 -15.45
C ASN A 127 -4.41 -8.57 -15.07
N TYR A 128 -3.08 -8.79 -15.13
CA TYR A 128 -2.47 -10.04 -14.67
C TYR A 128 -2.49 -10.20 -13.16
N PHE A 129 -2.71 -9.12 -12.43
CA PHE A 129 -2.76 -9.10 -10.96
C PHE A 129 -4.18 -8.92 -10.41
N LYS A 130 -5.19 -8.90 -11.30
CA LYS A 130 -6.58 -8.72 -10.90
C LYS A 130 -7.15 -10.01 -10.30
N GLN A 131 -7.77 -9.88 -9.12
CA GLN A 131 -8.50 -10.99 -8.50
C GLN A 131 -9.85 -11.20 -9.19
N LEU A 132 -10.29 -12.45 -9.28
CA LEU A 132 -11.56 -12.85 -9.92
C LEU A 132 -12.64 -13.25 -8.91
N PHE A 133 -12.32 -13.33 -7.63
CA PHE A 133 -13.26 -13.70 -6.58
C PHE A 133 -13.72 -12.49 -5.78
N ALA A 134 -14.96 -12.55 -5.31
CA ALA A 134 -15.49 -11.55 -4.38
C ALA A 134 -14.93 -11.78 -2.97
N GLN A 135 -14.69 -10.70 -2.26
CA GLN A 135 -14.28 -10.72 -0.86
C GLN A 135 -15.41 -10.21 0.04
N VAL A 136 -15.28 -10.46 1.34
CA VAL A 136 -16.22 -9.95 2.34
C VAL A 136 -16.18 -8.42 2.33
N THR A 137 -17.34 -7.77 2.20
CA THR A 137 -17.46 -6.31 2.17
C THR A 137 -17.08 -5.68 3.50
N ASN A 138 -17.49 -6.29 4.62
CA ASN A 138 -17.18 -5.84 5.97
C ASN A 138 -16.41 -6.96 6.71
N PRO A 139 -15.10 -7.11 6.49
CA PRO A 139 -14.31 -8.11 7.21
C PRO A 139 -14.25 -7.78 8.71
N PRO A 140 -14.15 -8.80 9.58
CA PRO A 140 -14.07 -8.59 11.02
C PRO A 140 -12.70 -8.00 11.39
N ILE A 141 -12.64 -6.68 11.54
CA ILE A 141 -11.44 -5.92 11.90
C ILE A 141 -11.71 -5.25 13.26
N ASP A 142 -10.79 -5.41 14.21
CA ASP A 142 -10.86 -4.70 15.47
C ASP A 142 -10.48 -3.21 15.29
N ALA A 143 -10.98 -2.35 16.17
CA ALA A 143 -10.81 -0.90 16.10
C ALA A 143 -9.33 -0.43 16.15
N LEU A 144 -8.42 -1.23 16.68
CA LEU A 144 -6.99 -0.88 16.74
C LEU A 144 -6.29 -1.14 15.41
N ARG A 145 -6.62 -2.26 14.75
CA ARG A 145 -6.06 -2.61 13.44
C ARG A 145 -6.73 -1.86 12.29
N GLU A 146 -7.94 -1.33 12.50
CA GLU A 146 -8.68 -0.62 11.47
C GLU A 146 -7.85 0.50 10.83
N LYS A 147 -7.12 1.28 11.63
CA LYS A 147 -6.25 2.36 11.14
C LYS A 147 -5.16 1.89 10.18
N ILE A 148 -4.66 0.69 10.37
CA ILE A 148 -3.62 0.10 9.51
C ILE A 148 -4.25 -0.50 8.27
N VAL A 149 -5.30 -1.30 8.44
CA VAL A 149 -5.96 -2.04 7.36
C VAL A 149 -6.64 -1.10 6.36
N THR A 150 -7.25 -0.01 6.83
CA THR A 150 -7.93 0.99 5.99
C THR A 150 -7.02 2.14 5.55
N SER A 151 -5.76 2.14 5.95
CA SER A 151 -4.81 3.19 5.56
C SER A 151 -4.57 3.18 4.05
N THR A 152 -4.69 4.37 3.44
CA THR A 152 -4.30 4.60 2.04
C THR A 152 -2.85 5.07 1.92
N THR A 153 -2.17 5.29 3.04
CA THR A 153 -0.77 5.74 3.05
C THR A 153 0.14 4.66 2.47
N MET A 154 1.00 5.07 1.55
CA MET A 154 1.99 4.20 0.93
C MET A 154 3.39 4.78 1.09
N TYR A 155 4.37 3.90 1.06
CA TYR A 155 5.79 4.25 1.10
C TYR A 155 6.43 3.74 -0.18
N LEU A 156 7.09 4.63 -0.92
CA LEU A 156 7.75 4.34 -2.19
C LEU A 156 9.26 4.45 -2.00
N GLY A 157 9.98 3.44 -2.45
CA GLY A 157 11.43 3.38 -2.34
C GLY A 157 11.92 1.95 -2.16
N ALA A 158 13.16 1.80 -1.78
CA ALA A 158 13.73 0.49 -1.48
C ALA A 158 13.39 0.08 -0.04
N ASP A 159 12.74 -1.06 0.12
CA ASP A 159 12.38 -1.58 1.46
C ASP A 159 13.61 -1.98 2.31
N GLY A 160 14.74 -2.25 1.65
CA GLY A 160 15.93 -2.74 2.32
C GLY A 160 15.72 -4.15 2.90
N ASN A 161 16.51 -4.50 3.91
CA ASN A 161 16.32 -5.75 4.64
C ASN A 161 15.41 -5.50 5.84
N ILE A 162 14.19 -6.05 5.81
CA ILE A 162 13.19 -5.89 6.86
C ILE A 162 13.60 -6.51 8.22
N LEU A 163 14.62 -7.37 8.22
CA LEU A 163 15.16 -7.97 9.44
C LEU A 163 16.25 -7.11 10.08
N GLU A 164 16.69 -6.05 9.44
CA GLU A 164 17.71 -5.14 9.91
C GLU A 164 17.12 -3.79 10.27
N GLU A 165 17.30 -3.36 11.50
CA GLU A 165 16.89 -2.04 11.98
C GLU A 165 17.97 -1.02 11.66
N THR A 166 17.83 -0.30 10.54
CA THR A 166 18.78 0.74 10.12
C THR A 166 18.07 2.02 9.71
N ALA A 167 18.75 3.16 9.87
CA ALA A 167 18.25 4.45 9.43
C ALA A 167 17.95 4.49 7.91
N ARG A 168 18.68 3.67 7.13
CA ARG A 168 18.47 3.56 5.68
C ARG A 168 17.09 3.04 5.31
N ASN A 169 16.49 2.18 6.14
CA ASN A 169 15.14 1.65 5.90
C ASN A 169 14.05 2.72 6.03
N CYS A 170 14.39 3.87 6.65
CA CYS A 170 13.51 5.02 6.74
C CYS A 170 13.59 5.95 5.52
N GLN A 171 14.52 5.69 4.57
CA GLN A 171 14.71 6.50 3.39
C GLN A 171 13.70 6.13 2.30
N VAL A 172 12.47 6.53 2.50
CA VAL A 172 11.34 6.25 1.62
C VAL A 172 10.52 7.52 1.40
N LEU A 173 9.81 7.57 0.27
CA LEU A 173 8.86 8.64 -0.04
C LEU A 173 7.48 8.25 0.45
N ARG A 174 6.93 9.00 1.40
CA ARG A 174 5.57 8.80 1.89
C ARG A 174 4.58 9.54 1.00
N VAL A 175 3.58 8.81 0.53
CA VAL A 175 2.40 9.33 -0.16
C VAL A 175 1.14 8.99 0.62
N ASN A 176 0.20 9.90 0.71
CA ASN A 176 -1.01 9.70 1.54
C ASN A 176 -2.09 8.89 0.82
N ASN A 177 -1.97 8.73 -0.50
CA ASN A 177 -2.96 8.05 -1.31
C ASN A 177 -2.27 7.40 -2.53
N PRO A 178 -2.64 6.18 -2.93
CA PRO A 178 -2.10 5.53 -4.12
C PRO A 178 -2.54 6.20 -5.43
N ILE A 179 -3.60 7.00 -5.39
CA ILE A 179 -4.07 7.79 -6.54
C ILE A 179 -3.30 9.10 -6.55
N LEU A 180 -2.49 9.30 -7.58
CA LEU A 180 -1.66 10.47 -7.74
C LEU A 180 -2.25 11.39 -8.81
N THR A 181 -2.14 12.70 -8.60
CA THR A 181 -2.41 13.67 -9.65
C THR A 181 -1.25 13.70 -10.64
N ASN A 182 -1.48 14.25 -11.82
CA ASN A 182 -0.41 14.45 -12.81
C ASN A 182 0.72 15.33 -12.24
N THR A 183 0.40 16.29 -11.40
CA THR A 183 1.38 17.13 -10.71
C THR A 183 2.21 16.33 -9.70
N ASP A 184 1.59 15.43 -8.94
CA ASP A 184 2.30 14.57 -8.01
C ASP A 184 3.23 13.62 -8.73
N LEU A 185 2.78 13.02 -9.83
CA LEU A 185 3.62 12.19 -10.68
C LEU A 185 4.80 12.99 -11.27
N LEU A 186 4.56 14.25 -11.66
CA LEU A 186 5.62 15.12 -12.17
C LEU A 186 6.67 15.45 -11.10
N LYS A 187 6.22 15.69 -9.85
CA LYS A 187 7.13 15.86 -8.70
C LYS A 187 8.03 14.64 -8.50
N ILE A 188 7.43 13.44 -8.53
CA ILE A 188 8.15 12.18 -8.35
C ILE A 188 9.15 11.98 -9.50
N LYS A 189 8.73 12.16 -10.75
CA LYS A 189 9.60 12.03 -11.94
C LYS A 189 10.82 12.95 -11.89
N ASN A 190 10.69 14.12 -11.31
CA ASN A 190 11.76 15.11 -11.21
C ASN A 190 12.39 15.18 -9.83
N MET A 191 12.13 14.21 -8.98
CA MET A 191 12.69 14.16 -7.63
C MET A 191 14.21 14.03 -7.70
N ASN A 192 14.89 14.97 -7.05
CA ASN A 192 16.34 14.99 -6.89
C ASN A 192 16.66 15.05 -5.39
N GLN A 193 16.47 13.93 -4.74
CA GLN A 193 16.76 13.75 -3.31
C GLN A 193 17.88 12.72 -3.16
N GLU A 194 18.78 12.97 -2.23
CA GLU A 194 19.85 12.03 -1.91
C GLU A 194 19.27 10.65 -1.56
N GLY A 195 19.87 9.59 -2.12
CA GLY A 195 19.44 8.22 -1.90
C GLY A 195 18.29 7.74 -2.80
N PHE A 196 17.71 8.61 -3.63
CA PHE A 196 16.66 8.22 -4.58
C PHE A 196 17.15 8.27 -6.02
N LYS A 197 16.76 7.28 -6.80
CA LYS A 197 16.86 7.28 -8.26
C LYS A 197 15.47 7.05 -8.85
N VAL A 198 15.09 7.86 -9.81
CA VAL A 198 13.82 7.74 -10.50
C VAL A 198 14.07 7.29 -11.93
N ALA A 199 13.40 6.20 -12.32
CA ALA A 199 13.36 5.73 -13.69
C ALA A 199 11.90 5.66 -14.16
N VAL A 200 11.64 6.05 -15.39
CA VAL A 200 10.31 6.02 -15.98
C VAL A 200 10.27 4.89 -17.00
N LEU A 201 9.45 3.89 -16.75
CA LEU A 201 9.20 2.79 -17.68
C LEU A 201 7.80 3.00 -18.29
N PRO A 202 7.70 3.29 -19.60
CA PRO A 202 6.42 3.37 -20.26
C PRO A 202 5.81 1.96 -20.37
N ILE A 203 4.53 1.83 -20.02
CA ILE A 203 3.79 0.56 -20.16
C ILE A 203 3.05 0.44 -21.50
N ILE A 204 3.12 1.48 -22.32
CA ILE A 204 2.61 1.49 -23.68
C ILE A 204 3.79 1.53 -24.64
N TYR A 205 3.83 0.58 -25.56
CA TYR A 205 4.83 0.52 -26.62
C TYR A 205 4.17 0.26 -27.98
N TYR A 206 4.84 0.63 -29.04
CA TYR A 206 4.33 0.42 -30.39
C TYR A 206 4.52 -1.04 -30.84
N LYS A 207 3.49 -1.62 -31.44
CA LYS A 207 3.47 -3.02 -31.91
C LYS A 207 4.68 -3.39 -32.78
N ASN A 208 5.20 -2.46 -33.56
CA ASN A 208 6.34 -2.66 -34.46
C ASN A 208 7.71 -2.45 -33.81
N THR A 209 7.74 -2.18 -32.52
CA THR A 209 8.99 -2.06 -31.76
C THR A 209 9.47 -3.46 -31.39
N SER A 210 10.75 -3.78 -31.65
CA SER A 210 11.32 -5.04 -31.15
C SER A 210 11.30 -5.07 -29.62
N LEU A 211 11.26 -6.28 -29.04
CA LEU A 211 11.28 -6.47 -27.58
C LEU A 211 12.48 -5.76 -26.94
N GLU A 212 13.66 -5.85 -27.57
CA GLU A 212 14.89 -5.19 -27.12
C GLU A 212 14.81 -3.67 -27.08
N LYS A 213 13.99 -3.06 -27.95
CA LYS A 213 13.76 -1.61 -27.96
C LYS A 213 12.60 -1.20 -27.04
N ALA A 214 11.75 -2.14 -26.67
CA ALA A 214 10.61 -1.90 -25.77
C ALA A 214 10.99 -2.03 -24.30
N ILE A 215 12.05 -2.78 -24.00
CA ILE A 215 12.66 -2.94 -22.68
C ILE A 215 13.81 -1.94 -22.50
#